data_452b5bc6d81b151d248fd31e71bd32ee
#
_entry.id   452b5bc6d81b151d248fd31e71bd32ee
#
_cell.length_a   1.000
_cell.length_b   1.000
_cell.length_c   1.000
_cell.angle_alpha   90.00
_cell.angle_beta   90.00
_cell.angle_gamma   90.00
#
_symmetry.space_group_name_H-M   'P 1'
#
loop_
_entity.id
_entity.type
_entity.pdbx_description
1 polymer ?
#
loop_
_entity_poly.entity_id
_entity_poly.type
_entity_poly.pdbx_seq_one_letter_code
_entity_poly.pdbx_strand_id
1 'polypeptide(L)' 'MTVAPLPRGGTALVGRDDRGRALRVTPHPERGRVVLSIWDDDRCLATVRLAAEDVPELVRGLSGCLVEQVARATG' A
#
# COMPACT_ATOMS: atom_id res chain seq x y z
N MET A 1 15.28 -2.38 -8.82
CA MET A 1 14.15 -3.15 -8.27
C MET A 1 13.10 -3.36 -9.35
N THR A 2 12.69 -4.56 -9.54
CA THR A 2 11.68 -4.86 -10.54
C THR A 2 10.30 -4.72 -9.90
N VAL A 3 9.49 -3.85 -10.48
CA VAL A 3 8.11 -3.71 -10.04
C VAL A 3 7.27 -4.63 -10.90
N ALA A 4 6.66 -5.63 -10.28
CA ALA A 4 5.75 -6.50 -11.01
C ALA A 4 4.53 -5.68 -11.43
N PRO A 5 4.10 -5.79 -12.69
CA PRO A 5 2.88 -5.10 -13.10
C PRO A 5 1.70 -5.62 -12.31
N LEU A 6 0.78 -4.72 -11.99
CA LEU A 6 -0.46 -5.10 -11.33
C LEU A 6 -1.26 -6.02 -12.25
N PRO A 7 -1.88 -7.09 -11.72
CA PRO A 7 -2.79 -7.88 -12.51
C PRO A 7 -3.90 -6.98 -13.05
N ARG A 8 -4.40 -7.32 -14.22
CA ARG A 8 -5.45 -6.55 -14.86
C ARG A 8 -6.68 -6.46 -13.95
N GLY A 9 -7.09 -5.23 -13.61
CA GLY A 9 -8.20 -4.97 -12.70
C GLY A 9 -7.91 -5.44 -11.28
N GLY A 10 -6.65 -5.69 -11.01
CA GLY A 10 -6.30 -6.45 -9.85
C GLY A 10 -5.79 -5.70 -8.67
N THR A 11 -5.79 -6.43 -7.59
CA THR A 11 -5.29 -6.01 -6.31
C THR A 11 -3.85 -6.49 -6.17
N ALA A 12 -2.95 -5.60 -5.78
CA ALA A 12 -1.58 -5.98 -5.47
C ALA A 12 -1.46 -6.24 -3.97
N LEU A 13 -0.85 -7.36 -3.63
CA LEU A 13 -0.44 -7.62 -2.26
C LEU A 13 0.85 -6.84 -2.01
N VAL A 14 0.81 -5.91 -1.04
CA VAL A 14 1.99 -5.10 -0.70
C VAL A 14 2.87 -5.82 0.31
N GLY A 15 2.25 -6.42 1.33
CA GLY A 15 3.01 -7.12 2.34
C GLY A 15 2.13 -7.67 3.43
N ARG A 16 2.76 -8.38 4.35
CA ARG A 16 2.09 -8.93 5.54
C ARG A 16 2.87 -8.52 6.77
N ASP A 17 2.14 -8.31 7.86
CA ASP A 17 2.79 -8.07 9.14
C ASP A 17 3.03 -9.39 9.89
N ASP A 18 3.61 -9.28 11.09
CA ASP A 18 3.92 -10.45 11.91
C ASP A 18 2.67 -11.11 12.53
N ARG A 19 1.51 -10.47 12.39
CA ARG A 19 0.23 -11.03 12.86
C ARG A 19 -0.57 -11.66 11.73
N GLY A 20 0.02 -11.74 10.54
CA GLY A 20 -0.61 -12.34 9.38
C GLY A 20 -1.58 -11.44 8.64
N ARG A 21 -1.63 -10.16 8.97
CA ARG A 21 -2.47 -9.21 8.24
C ARG A 21 -1.77 -8.74 7.00
N ALA A 22 -2.54 -8.63 5.93
CA ALA A 22 -2.02 -8.24 4.63
C ALA A 22 -2.53 -6.87 4.23
N LEU A 23 -1.69 -6.09 3.60
CA LEU A 23 -2.07 -4.83 2.98
C LEU A 23 -2.20 -5.06 1.48
N ARG A 24 -3.35 -4.69 0.93
CA ARG A 24 -3.62 -4.78 -0.50
C ARG A 24 -3.93 -3.41 -1.06
N VAL A 25 -3.52 -3.19 -2.30
CA VAL A 25 -3.75 -1.94 -3.03
C VAL A 25 -4.49 -2.28 -4.30
N THR A 26 -5.65 -1.67 -4.49
CA THR A 26 -6.50 -1.92 -5.66
C THR A 26 -6.75 -0.60 -6.39
N PRO A 27 -6.32 -0.49 -7.64
CA PRO A 27 -6.60 0.74 -8.41
C PRO A 27 -8.04 0.76 -8.89
N HIS A 28 -8.64 1.94 -8.84
CA HIS A 28 -9.95 2.22 -9.43
C HIS A 28 -9.85 3.48 -10.28
N PRO A 29 -9.18 3.38 -11.44
CA PRO A 29 -8.91 4.56 -12.27
C PRO A 29 -10.19 5.23 -12.78
N GLU A 30 -11.25 4.46 -13.00
CA GLU A 30 -12.53 5.00 -13.45
C GLU A 30 -13.18 5.92 -12.41
N ARG A 31 -12.75 5.83 -11.17
CA ARG A 31 -13.24 6.69 -10.08
C ARG A 31 -12.17 7.64 -9.56
N GLY A 32 -10.98 7.61 -10.15
CA GLY A 32 -9.86 8.44 -9.71
C GLY A 32 -9.40 8.10 -8.30
N ARG A 33 -9.43 6.83 -7.95
CA ARG A 33 -9.14 6.37 -6.59
C ARG A 33 -8.22 5.18 -6.56
N VAL A 34 -7.57 5.02 -5.41
CA VAL A 34 -6.82 3.82 -5.06
C VAL A 34 -7.38 3.33 -3.73
N VAL A 35 -7.71 2.07 -3.66
CA VAL A 35 -8.25 1.48 -2.44
C VAL A 35 -7.14 0.72 -1.72
N LEU A 36 -6.91 1.09 -0.46
CA LEU A 36 -6.00 0.35 0.42
C LEU A 36 -6.88 -0.48 1.35
N SER A 37 -6.56 -1.75 1.49
CA SER A 37 -7.37 -2.63 2.33
C SER A 37 -6.47 -3.52 3.19
N ILE A 38 -6.97 -3.80 4.39
CA ILE A 38 -6.29 -4.66 5.35
C ILE A 38 -7.07 -5.95 5.45
N TRP A 39 -6.36 -7.06 5.28
CA TRP A 39 -6.97 -8.37 5.22
C TRP A 39 -6.39 -9.29 6.28
N ASP A 40 -7.26 -10.09 6.87
CA ASP A 40 -6.91 -11.22 7.70
C ASP A 40 -7.39 -12.46 6.96
N ASP A 41 -6.46 -13.16 6.31
CA ASP A 41 -6.77 -14.29 5.43
C ASP A 41 -7.70 -13.85 4.29
N ASP A 42 -8.93 -14.35 4.26
CA ASP A 42 -9.92 -14.00 3.24
C ASP A 42 -10.90 -12.93 3.70
N ARG A 43 -10.69 -12.36 4.89
CA ARG A 43 -11.60 -11.38 5.46
C ARG A 43 -10.99 -9.98 5.41
N CYS A 44 -11.71 -9.06 4.79
CA CYS A 44 -11.32 -7.65 4.75
C CYS A 44 -11.72 -6.98 6.07
N LEU A 45 -10.74 -6.44 6.78
CA LEU A 45 -10.96 -5.80 8.08
C LEU A 45 -11.25 -4.31 7.94
N ALA A 46 -10.62 -3.66 6.98
CA ALA A 46 -10.73 -2.21 6.84
C ALA A 46 -10.35 -1.79 5.43
N THR A 47 -10.87 -0.65 5.01
CA THR A 47 -10.65 -0.12 3.67
C THR A 47 -10.51 1.41 3.76
N VAL A 48 -9.56 1.95 3.01
CA VAL A 48 -9.44 3.39 2.81
C VAL A 48 -9.49 3.66 1.32
N ARG A 49 -10.40 4.56 0.92
CA ARG A 49 -10.50 5.02 -0.46
C ARG A 49 -9.72 6.31 -0.60
N LEU A 50 -8.53 6.20 -1.16
CA LEU A 50 -7.63 7.33 -1.30
C LEU A 50 -7.82 7.95 -2.67
N ALA A 51 -8.04 9.28 -2.73
CA ALA A 51 -8.08 9.97 -3.99
C ALA A 51 -6.72 9.84 -4.68
N ALA A 52 -6.72 9.67 -6.01
CA ALA A 52 -5.47 9.51 -6.76
C ALA A 52 -4.53 10.69 -6.54
N GLU A 53 -5.08 11.88 -6.39
CA GLU A 53 -4.30 13.10 -6.14
C GLU A 53 -3.60 13.12 -4.79
N ASP A 54 -4.04 12.29 -3.85
CA ASP A 54 -3.44 12.17 -2.53
C ASP A 54 -2.36 11.08 -2.46
N VAL A 55 -2.22 10.27 -3.50
CA VAL A 55 -1.24 9.19 -3.52
C VAL A 55 0.19 9.71 -3.37
N PRO A 56 0.59 10.83 -4.02
CA PRO A 56 1.95 11.34 -3.82
C PRO A 56 2.28 11.67 -2.36
N GLU A 57 1.31 12.14 -1.58
CA GLU A 57 1.52 12.39 -0.15
C GLU A 57 1.81 11.10 0.61
N LEU A 58 1.07 10.04 0.30
CA LEU A 58 1.33 8.73 0.91
C LEU A 58 2.73 8.23 0.55
N VAL A 59 3.11 8.37 -0.72
CA VAL A 59 4.43 7.96 -1.19
C VAL A 59 5.52 8.74 -0.44
N ARG A 60 5.36 10.05 -0.30
CA ARG A 60 6.31 10.87 0.43
C ARG A 60 6.40 10.47 1.90
N GLY A 61 5.25 10.22 2.52
CA GLY A 61 5.21 9.80 3.91
C GLY A 61 5.95 8.48 4.13
N LEU A 62 5.68 7.50 3.28
CA LEU A 62 6.34 6.21 3.37
C LEU A 62 7.84 6.33 3.11
N SER A 63 8.23 7.10 2.10
CA SER A 63 9.64 7.32 1.78
C SER A 63 10.37 8.01 2.92
N GLY A 64 9.73 9.00 3.56
CA GLY A 64 10.30 9.67 4.71
C GLY A 64 10.53 8.73 5.89
N CYS A 65 9.58 7.85 6.15
CA CYS A 65 9.72 6.83 7.19
C CYS A 65 10.88 5.89 6.89
N LEU A 66 11.05 5.53 5.63
CA LEU A 66 12.14 4.64 5.23
C LEU A 66 13.50 5.31 5.43
N VAL A 67 13.63 6.58 5.06
CA VAL A 67 14.87 7.34 5.25
C VAL A 67 15.22 7.42 6.74
N GLU A 68 14.24 7.69 7.59
CA GLU A 68 14.44 7.73 9.04
C GLU A 68 14.90 6.38 9.59
N GLN A 69 14.31 5.29 9.11
CA GLN A 69 14.69 3.94 9.52
C GLN A 69 16.13 3.64 9.16
N VAL A 70 16.56 4.01 7.96
CA VAL A 70 17.92 3.81 7.52
C VAL A 70 18.90 4.62 8.37
N ALA A 71 18.56 5.87 8.67
CA ALA A 71 19.41 6.72 9.51
C ALA A 71 19.59 6.12 10.92
N ARG A 72 18.54 5.57 11.50
CA ARG A 72 18.62 4.91 12.80
C ARG A 72 19.45 3.63 12.77
N ALA A 73 19.34 2.88 11.68
CA ALA A 73 20.08 1.64 11.53
C ALA A 73 21.58 1.87 11.41
N THR A 74 22.00 3.02 10.87
CA THR A 74 23.40 3.38 10.68
C THR A 74 23.96 4.23 11.81
N GLY A 75 23.10 4.80 12.60
CA GLY A 75 23.48 5.64 13.73
C GLY A 75 23.67 4.83 14.99
#